data_44ecb12f55308803727c3df5367fb180
#
_entry.id   44ecb12f55308803727c3df5367fb180
#
_cell.length_a   1.000
_cell.length_b   1.000
_cell.length_c   1.000
_cell.angle_alpha   90.00
_cell.angle_beta   90.00
_cell.angle_gamma   90.00
#
_symmetry.space_group_name_H-M   'P 1'
#
loop_
_entity.id
_entity.type
_entity.pdbx_description
1 polymer ?
#
loop_
_entity_poly.entity_id
_entity_poly.type
_entity_poly.pdbx_seq_one_letter_code
_entity_poly.pdbx_strand_id
1 'polypeptide(L)'
;LLKRSEFTYFGEHYDFNGILRSEDTVREFQAKVPLHDYNAIFKSWWYRSLNGEAYVTWPGRVKYFALSSGTSEASSKYIPVTNDMVRAIRKTSVRQLLSLVHYDFPTEFYDKGALMLGGSTHLHYNGTYYEGDLSGITASGIPFWFQHFYKPGKRIAKEKDWSTKLEEIVKNAPSWDIGVIVGVPAWLQILMEKIISQYQLKTIHDIWPNLSIFVHGGVSFEPYKNGFEKLLARPLTYMETYLASEGFIAYQSLPGHSMQMVIDNGLFYEFVPFNDKNIDEQGNLRAHPEVLTIGQVKEDQEYALLISSCAGAWRYLIGDTIKFTSAPLCEIVITGRTKHYLNICGEHLSQENMNRAIKMLEDECRIEVREFTVAPIQSGSMFAHKWYLGTDHPIDPAIAASKIDGYLKILNDDYRVERVAAIRDVIAEVYPSRVFYDWMRICGREGSQNKFPRVLRNEPLQKWEDYLKGLKK
;
A
#
# COMPACT_ATOMS: atom_id res chain seq x y z
N LEU A 1 1.70 -9.27 23.30
CA LEU A 1 0.64 -8.29 23.13
C LEU A 1 -0.35 -8.37 24.30
N LEU A 2 -1.04 -9.49 24.51
CA LEU A 2 -2.08 -9.68 25.55
C LEU A 2 -1.62 -9.25 26.95
N LYS A 3 -0.47 -9.79 27.44
CA LYS A 3 0.08 -9.43 28.76
C LYS A 3 0.34 -7.93 28.92
N ARG A 4 0.72 -7.23 27.84
CA ARG A 4 0.95 -5.79 27.88
C ARG A 4 -0.33 -5.00 28.02
N SER A 5 -1.43 -5.53 27.48
CA SER A 5 -2.73 -4.85 27.38
C SER A 5 -3.77 -5.38 28.35
N GLU A 6 -3.42 -6.27 29.30
CA GLU A 6 -4.37 -6.90 30.21
C GLU A 6 -5.16 -5.91 31.05
N PHE A 7 -4.57 -4.75 31.38
CA PHE A 7 -5.20 -3.68 32.19
C PHE A 7 -5.72 -2.52 31.34
N THR A 8 -5.93 -2.71 30.05
CA THR A 8 -6.66 -1.76 29.21
C THR A 8 -8.14 -2.06 29.26
N TYR A 9 -8.99 -1.07 28.94
CA TYR A 9 -10.43 -1.31 28.83
C TYR A 9 -10.78 -2.45 27.86
N PHE A 10 -10.03 -2.56 26.76
CA PHE A 10 -10.18 -3.67 25.81
C PHE A 10 -9.76 -5.01 26.42
N GLY A 11 -8.62 -5.03 27.10
CA GLY A 11 -8.10 -6.26 27.73
C GLY A 11 -8.97 -6.78 28.86
N GLU A 12 -9.52 -5.88 29.68
CA GLU A 12 -10.49 -6.23 30.72
C GLU A 12 -11.81 -6.73 30.13
N HIS A 13 -12.33 -6.02 29.09
CA HIS A 13 -13.59 -6.40 28.44
C HIS A 13 -13.56 -7.80 27.84
N TYR A 14 -12.44 -8.19 27.22
CA TYR A 14 -12.26 -9.51 26.61
C TYR A 14 -11.50 -10.50 27.48
N ASP A 15 -11.32 -10.20 28.77
CA ASP A 15 -10.67 -11.08 29.76
C ASP A 15 -9.29 -11.58 29.30
N PHE A 16 -8.38 -10.67 28.95
CA PHE A 16 -7.03 -11.04 28.52
C PHE A 16 -6.27 -11.81 29.61
N ASN A 17 -6.56 -11.58 30.87
CA ASN A 17 -5.99 -12.33 32.00
C ASN A 17 -6.41 -13.80 31.95
N GLY A 18 -7.72 -14.08 31.74
CA GLY A 18 -8.24 -15.43 31.57
C GLY A 18 -7.68 -16.12 30.32
N ILE A 19 -7.60 -15.38 29.19
CA ILE A 19 -6.98 -15.90 27.96
C ILE A 19 -5.52 -16.31 28.19
N LEU A 20 -4.73 -15.50 28.91
CA LEU A 20 -3.31 -15.81 29.21
C LEU A 20 -3.12 -17.03 30.11
N ARG A 21 -4.14 -17.41 30.90
CA ARG A 21 -4.13 -18.58 31.78
C ARG A 21 -4.69 -19.84 31.13
N SER A 22 -5.27 -19.75 29.94
CA SER A 22 -5.81 -20.90 29.22
C SER A 22 -4.70 -21.82 28.72
N GLU A 23 -5.06 -23.09 28.50
CA GLU A 23 -4.14 -24.09 27.92
C GLU A 23 -3.71 -23.73 26.49
N ASP A 24 -4.64 -23.18 25.70
CA ASP A 24 -4.37 -22.69 24.34
C ASP A 24 -4.74 -21.22 24.22
N THR A 25 -3.79 -20.37 24.50
CA THR A 25 -3.96 -18.90 24.48
C THR A 25 -4.43 -18.38 23.11
N VAL A 26 -3.97 -18.98 22.01
CA VAL A 26 -4.34 -18.50 20.66
C VAL A 26 -5.79 -18.86 20.35
N ARG A 27 -6.18 -20.09 20.60
CA ARG A 27 -7.55 -20.56 20.40
C ARG A 27 -8.55 -19.77 21.26
N GLU A 28 -8.20 -19.56 22.54
CA GLU A 28 -9.05 -18.81 23.44
C GLU A 28 -9.16 -17.32 23.04
N PHE A 29 -8.07 -16.71 22.55
CA PHE A 29 -8.07 -15.38 21.98
C PHE A 29 -8.97 -15.29 20.75
N GLN A 30 -8.89 -16.25 19.86
CA GLN A 30 -9.73 -16.31 18.66
C GLN A 30 -11.23 -16.51 18.99
N ALA A 31 -11.52 -17.22 20.06
CA ALA A 31 -12.90 -17.47 20.50
C ALA A 31 -13.53 -16.24 21.19
N LYS A 32 -12.78 -15.52 22.02
CA LYS A 32 -13.30 -14.39 22.83
C LYS A 32 -13.25 -13.05 22.11
N VAL A 33 -12.23 -12.79 21.32
CA VAL A 33 -12.05 -11.49 20.65
C VAL A 33 -12.63 -11.54 19.23
N PRO A 34 -13.61 -10.68 18.90
CA PRO A 34 -14.19 -10.66 17.56
C PRO A 34 -13.24 -10.11 16.52
N LEU A 35 -13.53 -10.38 15.26
CA LEU A 35 -12.88 -9.75 14.12
C LEU A 35 -13.37 -8.30 13.98
N HIS A 36 -12.47 -7.40 13.63
CA HIS A 36 -12.79 -5.99 13.49
C HIS A 36 -12.42 -5.50 12.08
N ASP A 37 -13.34 -4.83 11.42
CA ASP A 37 -13.01 -3.85 10.40
C ASP A 37 -12.74 -2.47 11.04
N TYR A 38 -12.40 -1.47 10.21
CA TYR A 38 -12.16 -0.12 10.72
C TYR A 38 -13.38 0.46 11.45
N ASN A 39 -14.58 0.31 10.89
CA ASN A 39 -15.78 0.90 11.46
C ASN A 39 -16.13 0.27 12.79
N ALA A 40 -16.01 -1.04 12.92
CA ALA A 40 -16.28 -1.77 14.15
C ALA A 40 -15.31 -1.36 15.28
N ILE A 41 -13.99 -1.39 15.02
CA ILE A 41 -13.02 -1.05 16.07
C ILE A 41 -13.03 0.45 16.40
N PHE A 42 -13.26 1.32 15.40
CA PHE A 42 -13.33 2.75 15.61
C PHE A 42 -14.54 3.12 16.48
N LYS A 43 -15.73 2.66 16.11
CA LYS A 43 -16.98 2.97 16.85
C LYS A 43 -17.00 2.43 18.26
N SER A 44 -16.36 1.27 18.51
CA SER A 44 -16.37 0.65 19.84
C SER A 44 -15.23 1.14 20.74
N TRP A 45 -14.07 1.46 20.15
CA TRP A 45 -12.84 1.65 20.92
C TRP A 45 -12.04 2.88 20.51
N TRP A 46 -11.59 3.01 19.26
CA TRP A 46 -10.59 4.02 18.88
C TRP A 46 -11.10 5.45 18.98
N TYR A 47 -12.42 5.68 18.87
CA TYR A 47 -12.99 7.01 19.11
C TYR A 47 -12.69 7.54 20.52
N ARG A 48 -12.61 6.65 21.53
CA ARG A 48 -12.25 7.02 22.91
C ARG A 48 -10.78 7.47 22.98
N SER A 49 -9.89 6.72 22.31
CA SER A 49 -8.48 7.12 22.18
C SER A 49 -8.32 8.45 21.43
N LEU A 50 -9.12 8.68 20.40
CA LEU A 50 -9.17 9.94 19.66
C LEU A 50 -9.63 11.11 20.54
N ASN A 51 -10.56 10.87 21.47
CA ASN A 51 -10.98 11.84 22.48
C ASN A 51 -9.96 12.00 23.63
N GLY A 52 -8.79 11.37 23.54
CA GLY A 52 -7.70 11.52 24.50
C GLY A 52 -7.78 10.60 25.71
N GLU A 53 -8.68 9.63 25.73
CA GLU A 53 -8.75 8.63 26.79
C GLU A 53 -7.52 7.71 26.75
N ALA A 54 -6.92 7.45 27.90
CA ALA A 54 -5.78 6.56 28.05
C ALA A 54 -6.22 5.13 28.33
N TYR A 55 -5.34 4.15 28.06
CA TYR A 55 -5.58 2.74 28.35
C TYR A 55 -6.81 2.12 27.65
N VAL A 56 -7.19 2.65 26.47
CA VAL A 56 -8.36 2.11 25.75
C VAL A 56 -8.05 0.73 25.17
N THR A 57 -7.21 0.65 24.15
CA THR A 57 -6.83 -0.61 23.49
C THR A 57 -5.34 -0.96 23.65
N TRP A 58 -4.54 -0.01 24.11
CA TRP A 58 -3.12 -0.16 24.43
C TRP A 58 -2.76 0.70 25.64
N PRO A 59 -1.74 0.33 26.43
CA PRO A 59 -1.34 1.11 27.61
C PRO A 59 -0.90 2.53 27.29
N GLY A 60 -1.38 3.47 28.09
CA GLY A 60 -1.10 4.90 27.96
C GLY A 60 -2.05 5.62 27.00
N ARG A 61 -1.75 6.90 26.76
CA ARG A 61 -2.50 7.74 25.81
C ARG A 61 -1.89 7.65 24.43
N VAL A 62 -2.73 7.50 23.42
CA VAL A 62 -2.30 7.58 21.99
C VAL A 62 -1.96 9.03 21.68
N LYS A 63 -0.71 9.28 21.28
CA LYS A 63 -0.20 10.62 20.95
C LYS A 63 -0.29 10.94 19.47
N TYR A 64 -0.29 9.94 18.62
CA TYR A 64 -0.28 10.09 17.16
C TYR A 64 -1.38 9.26 16.54
N PHE A 65 -2.02 9.84 15.52
CA PHE A 65 -2.90 9.10 14.61
C PHE A 65 -2.39 9.23 13.19
N ALA A 66 -2.15 8.11 12.53
CA ALA A 66 -1.86 8.09 11.12
C ALA A 66 -3.15 8.27 10.34
N LEU A 67 -3.15 9.22 9.41
CA LEU A 67 -4.23 9.43 8.47
C LEU A 67 -4.00 8.49 7.28
N SER A 68 -4.86 7.49 7.16
CA SER A 68 -4.83 6.57 6.01
C SER A 68 -5.94 6.95 5.02
N SER A 69 -5.62 6.96 3.73
CA SER A 69 -6.61 7.20 2.69
C SER A 69 -7.67 6.09 2.74
N GLY A 70 -8.91 6.46 3.09
CA GLY A 70 -10.04 5.54 3.00
C GLY A 70 -10.31 5.17 1.54
N THR A 71 -10.51 3.90 1.28
CA THR A 71 -10.77 3.39 -0.08
C THR A 71 -12.21 3.57 -0.55
N SER A 72 -13.14 3.92 0.33
CA SER A 72 -14.57 3.89 0.01
C SER A 72 -15.41 5.07 0.49
N GLU A 73 -14.92 5.94 1.40
CA GLU A 73 -15.68 7.07 1.90
C GLU A 73 -14.79 8.30 2.08
N ALA A 74 -15.36 9.49 1.95
CA ALA A 74 -14.66 10.77 1.86
C ALA A 74 -13.83 11.20 3.11
N SER A 75 -13.75 10.37 4.14
CA SER A 75 -13.00 10.69 5.37
C SER A 75 -11.77 9.81 5.53
N SER A 76 -10.64 10.41 5.88
CA SER A 76 -9.42 9.69 6.28
C SER A 76 -9.68 8.82 7.51
N LYS A 77 -9.10 7.63 7.52
CA LYS A 77 -9.11 6.74 8.69
C LYS A 77 -8.07 7.23 9.69
N TYR A 78 -8.44 7.26 10.96
CA TYR A 78 -7.54 7.58 12.07
C TYR A 78 -7.00 6.29 12.69
N ILE A 79 -5.78 5.92 12.34
CA ILE A 79 -5.11 4.72 12.84
C ILE A 79 -4.22 5.10 14.02
N PRO A 80 -4.42 4.51 15.22
CA PRO A 80 -3.58 4.80 16.38
C PRO A 80 -2.11 4.41 16.13
N VAL A 81 -1.19 5.31 16.50
CA VAL A 81 0.25 5.05 16.45
C VAL A 81 0.83 5.29 17.84
N THR A 82 1.12 4.21 18.54
CA THR A 82 1.70 4.25 19.88
C THR A 82 3.23 4.41 19.84
N ASN A 83 3.83 4.78 20.97
CA ASN A 83 5.27 4.80 21.10
C ASN A 83 5.90 3.42 20.88
N ASP A 84 5.21 2.35 21.27
CA ASP A 84 5.67 0.97 21.06
C ASP A 84 5.67 0.62 19.57
N MET A 85 4.64 1.07 18.81
CA MET A 85 4.61 0.90 17.36
C MET A 85 5.73 1.69 16.67
N VAL A 86 5.98 2.94 17.06
CA VAL A 86 7.10 3.74 16.51
C VAL A 86 8.43 3.04 16.77
N ARG A 87 8.65 2.46 17.96
CA ARG A 87 9.86 1.68 18.26
C ARG A 87 9.95 0.42 17.41
N ALA A 88 8.83 -0.29 17.23
CA ALA A 88 8.77 -1.49 16.40
C ALA A 88 9.12 -1.18 14.95
N ILE A 89 8.51 -0.14 14.37
CA ILE A 89 8.82 0.31 13.00
C ILE A 89 10.31 0.67 12.87
N ARG A 90 10.84 1.45 13.81
CA ARG A 90 12.27 1.83 13.80
C ARG A 90 13.19 0.60 13.88
N LYS A 91 12.89 -0.37 14.75
CA LYS A 91 13.67 -1.60 14.86
C LYS A 91 13.67 -2.39 13.55
N THR A 92 12.52 -2.49 12.90
CA THR A 92 12.40 -3.17 11.59
C THR A 92 13.14 -2.38 10.49
N SER A 93 13.02 -1.05 10.45
CA SER A 93 13.76 -0.22 9.49
C SER A 93 15.28 -0.38 9.62
N VAL A 94 15.79 -0.47 10.85
CA VAL A 94 17.22 -0.75 11.08
C VAL A 94 17.58 -2.16 10.60
N ARG A 95 16.74 -3.17 10.84
CA ARG A 95 16.97 -4.53 10.31
C ARG A 95 16.98 -4.55 8.79
N GLN A 96 16.07 -3.83 8.14
CA GLN A 96 16.05 -3.70 6.69
C GLN A 96 17.33 -3.03 6.17
N LEU A 97 17.81 -1.98 6.84
CA LEU A 97 19.09 -1.36 6.50
C LEU A 97 20.26 -2.34 6.66
N LEU A 98 20.30 -3.11 7.76
CA LEU A 98 21.32 -4.11 7.99
C LEU A 98 21.27 -5.28 6.99
N SER A 99 20.10 -5.59 6.42
CA SER A 99 19.98 -6.64 5.41
C SER A 99 20.69 -6.31 4.08
N LEU A 100 21.09 -5.05 3.89
CA LEU A 100 21.92 -4.64 2.74
C LEU A 100 23.27 -5.37 2.70
N VAL A 101 23.73 -5.95 3.81
CA VAL A 101 24.92 -6.81 3.84
C VAL A 101 24.79 -8.06 2.95
N HIS A 102 23.58 -8.49 2.65
CA HIS A 102 23.31 -9.62 1.75
C HIS A 102 23.36 -9.23 0.26
N TYR A 103 23.50 -7.95 -0.03
CA TYR A 103 23.61 -7.42 -1.37
C TYR A 103 25.07 -7.01 -1.61
N ASP A 104 25.58 -7.34 -2.78
CA ASP A 104 26.99 -7.10 -3.13
C ASP A 104 27.22 -5.64 -3.56
N PHE A 105 27.19 -4.72 -2.58
CA PHE A 105 27.50 -3.31 -2.80
C PHE A 105 28.93 -2.98 -2.39
N PRO A 106 29.64 -2.11 -3.14
CA PRO A 106 30.95 -1.63 -2.75
C PRO A 106 30.88 -0.79 -1.47
N THR A 107 31.97 -0.72 -0.72
CA THR A 107 32.05 -0.02 0.58
C THR A 107 31.66 1.45 0.48
N GLU A 108 31.99 2.10 -0.64
CA GLU A 108 31.70 3.50 -0.93
C GLU A 108 30.21 3.79 -1.06
N PHE A 109 29.41 2.76 -1.34
CA PHE A 109 27.94 2.89 -1.37
C PHE A 109 27.35 3.29 -0.02
N TYR A 110 27.93 2.80 1.09
CA TYR A 110 27.38 3.02 2.44
C TYR A 110 27.60 4.45 2.96
N ASP A 111 28.38 5.26 2.26
CA ASP A 111 28.54 6.69 2.54
C ASP A 111 27.53 7.59 1.80
N LYS A 112 26.69 7.01 0.96
CA LYS A 112 25.76 7.77 0.11
C LYS A 112 24.47 8.15 0.84
N GLY A 113 23.84 9.22 0.36
CA GLY A 113 22.56 9.69 0.88
C GLY A 113 21.39 8.77 0.52
N ALA A 114 20.37 8.77 1.38
CA ALA A 114 19.09 8.11 1.16
C ALA A 114 17.99 9.16 0.99
N LEU A 115 17.48 9.32 -0.21
CA LEU A 115 16.35 10.20 -0.49
C LEU A 115 15.04 9.48 -0.18
N MET A 116 14.34 9.93 0.85
CA MET A 116 13.06 9.36 1.28
C MET A 116 11.94 10.33 0.90
N LEU A 117 11.17 10.00 -0.12
CA LEU A 117 10.04 10.79 -0.59
C LEU A 117 8.77 10.35 0.13
N GLY A 118 8.51 10.96 1.28
CA GLY A 118 7.36 10.71 2.14
C GLY A 118 6.45 11.93 2.31
N GLY A 119 5.36 11.75 3.06
CA GLY A 119 4.47 12.84 3.49
C GLY A 119 5.17 13.92 4.32
N SER A 120 4.44 14.97 4.68
CA SER A 120 4.99 16.06 5.50
C SER A 120 5.27 15.59 6.93
N THR A 121 6.44 15.94 7.46
CA THR A 121 6.76 15.75 8.88
C THR A 121 6.17 16.85 9.78
N HIS A 122 5.46 17.81 9.20
CA HIS A 122 4.70 18.82 9.93
C HIS A 122 3.34 18.26 10.32
N LEU A 123 3.32 17.55 11.46
CA LEU A 123 2.09 16.98 11.99
C LEU A 123 1.15 18.08 12.50
N HIS A 124 -0.15 17.89 12.29
CA HIS A 124 -1.17 18.77 12.85
C HIS A 124 -1.44 18.38 14.31
N TYR A 125 -1.42 19.35 15.22
CA TYR A 125 -1.82 19.16 16.61
C TYR A 125 -3.20 19.77 16.84
N ASN A 126 -4.17 18.97 17.24
CA ASN A 126 -5.57 19.40 17.45
C ASN A 126 -5.90 19.74 18.91
N GLY A 127 -4.90 19.87 19.78
CA GLY A 127 -5.08 20.07 21.22
C GLY A 127 -5.01 18.80 22.07
N THR A 128 -5.19 17.61 21.46
CA THR A 128 -5.20 16.32 22.16
C THR A 128 -4.13 15.36 21.63
N TYR A 129 -3.97 15.28 20.33
CA TYR A 129 -3.04 14.37 19.63
C TYR A 129 -2.44 15.05 18.39
N TYR A 130 -1.42 14.41 17.84
CA TYR A 130 -0.85 14.78 16.53
C TYR A 130 -1.41 13.85 15.45
N GLU A 131 -1.70 14.40 14.29
CA GLU A 131 -2.17 13.66 13.12
C GLU A 131 -1.36 13.98 11.87
N GLY A 132 -1.26 13.02 10.97
CA GLY A 132 -0.55 13.14 9.69
C GLY A 132 -0.20 11.79 9.10
N ASP A 133 0.57 11.78 8.01
CA ASP A 133 1.02 10.53 7.41
C ASP A 133 1.93 9.74 8.34
N LEU A 134 1.86 8.39 8.31
CA LEU A 134 2.76 7.54 9.07
C LEU A 134 4.23 7.83 8.78
N SER A 135 4.57 8.09 7.50
CA SER A 135 5.93 8.46 7.10
C SER A 135 6.40 9.76 7.76
N GLY A 136 5.51 10.74 7.92
CA GLY A 136 5.78 11.97 8.66
C GLY A 136 5.98 11.73 10.16
N ILE A 137 5.15 10.88 10.77
CA ILE A 137 5.26 10.50 12.19
C ILE A 137 6.60 9.81 12.45
N THR A 138 6.96 8.83 11.63
CA THR A 138 8.18 8.02 11.80
C THR A 138 9.45 8.79 11.44
N ALA A 139 9.43 9.64 10.42
CA ALA A 139 10.57 10.46 10.02
C ALA A 139 10.95 11.51 11.07
N SER A 140 10.01 11.95 11.92
CA SER A 140 10.32 12.82 13.06
C SER A 140 11.29 12.17 14.06
N GLY A 141 11.37 10.84 14.07
CA GLY A 141 12.19 10.02 14.97
C GLY A 141 13.44 9.41 14.34
N ILE A 142 13.88 9.89 13.18
CA ILE A 142 15.12 9.39 12.53
C ILE A 142 16.31 9.53 13.48
N PRO A 143 17.11 8.45 13.71
CA PRO A 143 18.27 8.49 14.57
C PRO A 143 19.24 9.59 14.16
N PHE A 144 19.90 10.23 15.13
CA PHE A 144 20.77 11.37 14.87
C PHE A 144 21.93 10.99 13.91
N TRP A 145 22.49 9.81 14.04
CA TRP A 145 23.57 9.31 13.18
C TRP A 145 23.15 9.10 11.72
N PHE A 146 21.85 8.84 11.45
CA PHE A 146 21.31 8.70 10.09
C PHE A 146 20.92 10.04 9.47
N GLN A 147 20.78 11.11 10.25
CA GLN A 147 20.34 12.42 9.75
C GLN A 147 21.30 13.01 8.69
N HIS A 148 22.58 12.67 8.73
CA HIS A 148 23.56 13.09 7.72
C HIS A 148 23.22 12.52 6.34
N PHE A 149 22.80 11.26 6.30
CA PHE A 149 22.45 10.54 5.07
C PHE A 149 21.02 10.84 4.60
N TYR A 150 20.15 11.25 5.51
CA TYR A 150 18.75 11.50 5.21
C TYR A 150 18.54 12.73 4.34
N LYS A 151 17.95 12.55 3.15
CA LYS A 151 17.47 13.60 2.26
C LYS A 151 15.95 13.47 2.09
N PRO A 152 15.22 14.56 1.89
CA PRO A 152 15.69 15.92 1.61
C PRO A 152 16.09 16.72 2.88
N GLY A 153 16.18 16.07 4.06
CA GLY A 153 16.49 16.72 5.32
C GLY A 153 15.26 17.36 5.98
N LYS A 154 15.41 17.73 7.27
CA LYS A 154 14.30 18.15 8.13
C LYS A 154 13.53 19.38 7.61
N ARG A 155 14.21 20.32 6.95
CA ARG A 155 13.58 21.57 6.47
C ARG A 155 12.57 21.26 5.36
N ILE A 156 13.01 20.59 4.31
CA ILE A 156 12.17 20.26 3.14
C ILE A 156 11.12 19.20 3.51
N ALA A 157 11.47 18.26 4.38
CA ALA A 157 10.54 17.23 4.85
C ALA A 157 9.30 17.81 5.58
N LYS A 158 9.39 19.02 6.15
CA LYS A 158 8.27 19.71 6.80
C LYS A 158 7.30 20.39 5.83
N GLU A 159 7.72 20.56 4.56
CA GLU A 159 6.85 21.21 3.59
C GLU A 159 5.54 20.44 3.42
N LYS A 160 4.41 21.16 3.49
CA LYS A 160 3.06 20.62 3.37
C LYS A 160 2.58 20.60 1.92
N ASP A 161 2.91 21.66 1.19
CA ASP A 161 2.58 21.74 -0.22
C ASP A 161 3.47 20.81 -1.02
N TRP A 162 2.85 19.86 -1.70
CA TRP A 162 3.55 18.80 -2.42
C TRP A 162 4.36 19.35 -3.59
N SER A 163 3.81 20.31 -4.33
CA SER A 163 4.50 20.92 -5.47
C SER A 163 5.75 21.66 -5.02
N THR A 164 5.63 22.51 -4.00
CA THR A 164 6.75 23.23 -3.37
C THR A 164 7.82 22.26 -2.84
N LYS A 165 7.40 21.16 -2.20
CA LYS A 165 8.33 20.12 -1.73
C LYS A 165 9.14 19.52 -2.88
N LEU A 166 8.50 19.15 -3.98
CA LEU A 166 9.18 18.59 -5.15
C LEU A 166 10.13 19.62 -5.77
N GLU A 167 9.73 20.90 -5.90
CA GLU A 167 10.58 21.97 -6.42
C GLU A 167 11.83 22.19 -5.56
N GLU A 168 11.68 22.19 -4.22
CA GLU A 168 12.82 22.31 -3.31
C GLU A 168 13.75 21.09 -3.42
N ILE A 169 13.22 19.88 -3.61
CA ILE A 169 14.04 18.67 -3.84
C ILE A 169 14.80 18.81 -5.17
N VAL A 170 14.12 19.17 -6.26
CA VAL A 170 14.73 19.37 -7.58
C VAL A 170 15.86 20.40 -7.49
N LYS A 171 15.63 21.55 -6.85
CA LYS A 171 16.62 22.60 -6.67
C LYS A 171 17.89 22.16 -5.93
N ASN A 172 17.73 21.27 -4.93
CA ASN A 172 18.85 20.79 -4.12
C ASN A 172 19.49 19.50 -4.66
N ALA A 173 18.86 18.83 -5.63
CA ALA A 173 19.31 17.56 -6.19
C ALA A 173 20.80 17.53 -6.61
N PRO A 174 21.36 18.59 -7.25
CA PRO A 174 22.78 18.60 -7.65
C PRO A 174 23.77 18.58 -6.47
N SER A 175 23.33 18.96 -5.28
CA SER A 175 24.20 19.01 -4.10
C SER A 175 24.22 17.70 -3.31
N TRP A 176 23.47 16.68 -3.73
CA TRP A 176 23.32 15.41 -3.02
C TRP A 176 23.97 14.26 -3.78
N ASP A 177 24.74 13.45 -3.09
CA ASP A 177 25.22 12.17 -3.58
C ASP A 177 24.31 11.05 -3.08
N ILE A 178 23.34 10.65 -3.92
CA ILE A 178 22.28 9.72 -3.57
C ILE A 178 22.65 8.30 -4.01
N GLY A 179 22.62 7.36 -3.07
CA GLY A 179 22.76 5.91 -3.32
C GLY A 179 21.44 5.16 -3.26
N VAL A 180 20.48 5.66 -2.47
CA VAL A 180 19.20 5.01 -2.22
C VAL A 180 18.06 6.00 -2.42
N ILE A 181 17.00 5.58 -3.12
CA ILE A 181 15.72 6.27 -3.14
C ILE A 181 14.65 5.40 -2.49
N VAL A 182 13.76 6.02 -1.72
CA VAL A 182 12.69 5.34 -0.96
C VAL A 182 11.38 6.07 -1.19
N GLY A 183 10.35 5.37 -1.61
CA GLY A 183 9.02 5.96 -1.77
C GLY A 183 8.09 5.21 -2.70
N VAL A 184 6.94 5.81 -2.95
CA VAL A 184 5.94 5.27 -3.89
C VAL A 184 6.43 5.47 -5.33
N PRO A 185 6.38 4.43 -6.19
CA PRO A 185 6.92 4.49 -7.55
C PRO A 185 6.47 5.69 -8.38
N ALA A 186 5.17 5.96 -8.47
CA ALA A 186 4.63 7.05 -9.27
C ALA A 186 5.26 8.41 -8.93
N TRP A 187 5.38 8.71 -7.64
CA TRP A 187 5.89 10.01 -7.18
C TRP A 187 7.41 10.15 -7.37
N LEU A 188 8.16 9.05 -7.21
CA LEU A 188 9.58 9.06 -7.51
C LEU A 188 9.85 9.17 -9.01
N GLN A 189 9.04 8.53 -9.84
CA GLN A 189 9.13 8.70 -11.30
C GLN A 189 8.91 10.16 -11.71
N ILE A 190 7.85 10.81 -11.20
CA ILE A 190 7.57 12.24 -11.45
C ILE A 190 8.73 13.11 -10.97
N LEU A 191 9.30 12.83 -9.80
CA LEU A 191 10.44 13.57 -9.28
C LEU A 191 11.67 13.45 -10.19
N MET A 192 12.01 12.23 -10.60
CA MET A 192 13.15 11.99 -11.49
C MET A 192 12.96 12.64 -12.86
N GLU A 193 11.75 12.57 -13.44
CA GLU A 193 11.41 13.25 -14.69
C GLU A 193 11.59 14.78 -14.56
N LYS A 194 11.15 15.37 -13.45
CA LYS A 194 11.35 16.81 -13.18
C LYS A 194 12.84 17.18 -13.07
N ILE A 195 13.65 16.38 -12.37
CA ILE A 195 15.10 16.61 -12.24
C ILE A 195 15.77 16.52 -13.62
N ILE A 196 15.49 15.46 -14.37
CA ILE A 196 16.05 15.23 -15.72
C ILE A 196 15.70 16.42 -16.64
N SER A 197 14.45 16.84 -16.66
CA SER A 197 13.99 17.97 -17.47
C SER A 197 14.63 19.29 -17.06
N GLN A 198 14.69 19.59 -15.76
CA GLN A 198 15.23 20.86 -15.21
C GLN A 198 16.71 21.05 -15.57
N TYR A 199 17.48 19.97 -15.48
CA TYR A 199 18.94 20.02 -15.69
C TYR A 199 19.36 19.51 -17.08
N GLN A 200 18.41 19.25 -17.98
CA GLN A 200 18.65 18.76 -19.35
C GLN A 200 19.55 17.51 -19.39
N LEU A 201 19.28 16.57 -18.48
CA LEU A 201 20.05 15.31 -18.35
C LEU A 201 19.51 14.24 -19.32
N LYS A 202 20.29 13.21 -19.57
CA LYS A 202 19.83 12.01 -20.29
C LYS A 202 19.14 11.03 -19.33
N THR A 203 19.72 10.86 -18.17
CA THR A 203 19.22 9.95 -17.11
C THR A 203 19.44 10.54 -15.72
N ILE A 204 18.82 9.96 -14.73
CA ILE A 204 19.02 10.39 -13.33
C ILE A 204 20.45 10.12 -12.85
N HIS A 205 21.18 9.17 -13.45
CA HIS A 205 22.56 8.87 -13.08
C HIS A 205 23.55 9.97 -13.49
N ASP A 206 23.15 10.89 -14.37
CA ASP A 206 23.99 12.05 -14.73
C ASP A 206 24.13 13.03 -13.54
N ILE A 207 23.19 13.03 -12.60
CA ILE A 207 23.22 13.86 -11.40
C ILE A 207 23.48 13.03 -10.12
N TRP A 208 23.00 11.79 -10.06
CA TRP A 208 23.22 10.83 -8.97
C TRP A 208 23.93 9.58 -9.47
N PRO A 209 25.24 9.68 -9.75
CA PRO A 209 25.99 8.58 -10.37
C PRO A 209 26.08 7.33 -9.49
N ASN A 210 25.89 7.47 -8.18
CA ASN A 210 25.95 6.38 -7.21
C ASN A 210 24.58 5.76 -6.88
N LEU A 211 23.48 6.24 -7.49
CA LEU A 211 22.17 5.67 -7.25
C LEU A 211 22.15 4.19 -7.66
N SER A 212 21.84 3.32 -6.70
CA SER A 212 21.93 1.86 -6.87
C SER A 212 20.72 1.11 -6.35
N ILE A 213 19.95 1.69 -5.40
CA ILE A 213 18.81 1.03 -4.76
C ILE A 213 17.55 1.88 -4.88
N PHE A 214 16.44 1.20 -5.19
CA PHE A 214 15.11 1.73 -4.99
C PHE A 214 14.32 0.85 -4.02
N VAL A 215 14.02 1.39 -2.84
CA VAL A 215 13.12 0.78 -1.85
C VAL A 215 11.71 1.28 -2.12
N HIS A 216 10.83 0.40 -2.55
CA HIS A 216 9.45 0.73 -2.90
C HIS A 216 8.44 -0.04 -2.04
N GLY A 217 7.23 0.48 -1.99
CA GLY A 217 6.15 -0.18 -1.28
C GLY A 217 4.84 0.54 -1.47
N GLY A 218 3.81 -0.04 -0.90
CA GLY A 218 2.48 0.54 -0.92
C GLY A 218 1.68 0.30 -2.20
N VAL A 219 2.30 0.10 -3.37
CA VAL A 219 1.67 -0.33 -4.64
C VAL A 219 2.57 -1.36 -5.30
N SER A 220 2.00 -2.20 -6.18
CA SER A 220 2.79 -3.01 -7.09
C SER A 220 3.69 -2.10 -7.94
N PHE A 221 4.97 -2.43 -8.04
CA PHE A 221 5.91 -1.67 -8.87
C PHE A 221 5.81 -2.03 -10.35
N GLU A 222 5.30 -3.20 -10.67
CA GLU A 222 5.28 -3.76 -12.02
C GLU A 222 4.72 -2.80 -13.10
N PRO A 223 3.59 -2.09 -12.88
CA PRO A 223 3.07 -1.13 -13.87
C PRO A 223 3.98 0.09 -14.11
N TYR A 224 4.85 0.43 -13.17
CA TYR A 224 5.73 1.61 -13.26
C TYR A 224 7.12 1.29 -13.77
N LYS A 225 7.50 0.00 -13.75
CA LYS A 225 8.87 -0.46 -13.97
C LYS A 225 9.44 0.01 -15.30
N ASN A 226 8.71 -0.17 -16.39
CA ASN A 226 9.16 0.21 -17.73
C ASN A 226 9.42 1.73 -17.86
N GLY A 227 8.52 2.56 -17.33
CA GLY A 227 8.69 4.02 -17.33
C GLY A 227 9.84 4.46 -16.46
N PHE A 228 9.96 3.84 -15.30
CA PHE A 228 11.03 4.11 -14.34
C PHE A 228 12.40 3.75 -14.90
N GLU A 229 12.55 2.58 -15.53
CA GLU A 229 13.80 2.11 -16.10
C GLU A 229 14.32 2.97 -17.27
N LYS A 230 13.45 3.65 -18.03
CA LYS A 230 13.85 4.61 -19.06
C LYS A 230 14.58 5.84 -18.52
N LEU A 231 14.42 6.14 -17.24
CA LEU A 231 15.08 7.26 -16.58
C LEU A 231 16.47 6.91 -16.05
N LEU A 232 16.89 5.64 -16.20
CA LEU A 232 18.11 5.08 -15.65
C LEU A 232 19.15 4.80 -16.73
N ALA A 233 20.45 5.05 -16.45
CA ALA A 233 21.55 4.59 -17.30
C ALA A 233 21.94 3.13 -17.04
N ARG A 234 21.58 2.59 -15.88
CA ARG A 234 21.84 1.21 -15.46
C ARG A 234 20.74 0.73 -14.53
N PRO A 235 20.48 -0.59 -14.44
CA PRO A 235 19.49 -1.15 -13.53
C PRO A 235 19.77 -0.79 -12.06
N LEU A 236 18.71 -0.63 -11.27
CA LEU A 236 18.78 -0.53 -9.82
C LEU A 236 18.46 -1.88 -9.18
N THR A 237 18.92 -2.05 -7.94
CA THR A 237 18.38 -3.09 -7.07
C THR A 237 17.04 -2.62 -6.51
N TYR A 238 15.97 -3.35 -6.82
CA TYR A 238 14.64 -3.10 -6.29
C TYR A 238 14.45 -3.88 -5.00
N MET A 239 13.99 -3.17 -3.95
CA MET A 239 13.69 -3.78 -2.66
C MET A 239 12.25 -3.44 -2.27
N GLU A 240 11.44 -4.46 -2.13
CA GLU A 240 10.05 -4.30 -1.74
C GLU A 240 9.91 -4.19 -0.23
N THR A 241 8.98 -3.34 0.23
CA THR A 241 8.66 -3.15 1.65
C THR A 241 7.15 -3.02 1.85
N TYR A 242 6.64 -3.65 2.90
CA TYR A 242 5.26 -3.59 3.32
C TYR A 242 5.14 -2.87 4.67
N LEU A 243 5.14 -1.54 4.60
CA LEU A 243 4.90 -0.66 5.73
C LEU A 243 3.50 -0.04 5.58
N ALA A 244 2.59 -0.43 6.45
CA ALA A 244 1.24 0.11 6.55
C ALA A 244 1.10 1.06 7.75
N SER A 245 0.01 1.82 7.81
CA SER A 245 -0.30 2.68 8.96
C SER A 245 -0.44 1.88 10.26
N GLU A 246 -0.79 0.62 10.15
CA GLU A 246 -1.02 -0.33 11.22
C GLU A 246 0.26 -1.04 11.69
N GLY A 247 1.35 -0.99 10.92
CA GLY A 247 2.63 -1.59 11.30
C GLY A 247 3.57 -1.90 10.14
N PHE A 248 4.81 -2.27 10.46
CA PHE A 248 5.79 -2.75 9.49
C PHE A 248 5.66 -4.27 9.37
N ILE A 249 5.04 -4.73 8.30
CA ILE A 249 4.55 -6.10 8.14
C ILE A 249 5.60 -7.01 7.53
N ALA A 250 6.24 -6.58 6.44
CA ALA A 250 7.24 -7.38 5.73
C ALA A 250 8.23 -6.51 4.96
N TYR A 251 9.39 -7.04 4.64
CA TYR A 251 10.36 -6.42 3.73
C TYR A 251 11.22 -7.48 3.05
N GLN A 252 11.74 -7.17 1.88
CA GLN A 252 12.67 -8.02 1.16
C GLN A 252 14.05 -7.94 1.81
N SER A 253 14.47 -9.02 2.47
CA SER A 253 15.73 -9.10 3.20
C SER A 253 16.89 -9.71 2.40
N LEU A 254 16.56 -10.47 1.35
CA LEU A 254 17.52 -11.19 0.50
C LEU A 254 17.28 -10.89 -0.98
N PRO A 255 18.34 -10.79 -1.79
CA PRO A 255 18.22 -10.64 -3.24
C PRO A 255 17.48 -11.81 -3.86
N GLY A 256 16.53 -11.53 -4.76
CA GLY A 256 15.77 -12.56 -5.47
C GLY A 256 14.69 -13.28 -4.66
N HIS A 257 14.53 -12.97 -3.37
CA HIS A 257 13.48 -13.49 -2.51
C HIS A 257 12.26 -12.55 -2.47
N SER A 258 11.12 -13.07 -2.04
CA SER A 258 9.94 -12.27 -1.71
C SER A 258 10.11 -11.56 -0.35
N MET A 259 9.16 -10.70 0.03
CA MET A 259 9.20 -10.03 1.33
C MET A 259 9.01 -11.02 2.47
N GLN A 260 9.90 -11.00 3.45
CA GLN A 260 9.80 -11.79 4.67
C GLN A 260 8.96 -11.06 5.72
N MET A 261 7.97 -11.75 6.31
CA MET A 261 7.14 -11.20 7.38
C MET A 261 7.93 -10.96 8.66
N VAL A 262 7.61 -9.87 9.35
CA VAL A 262 8.21 -9.49 10.63
C VAL A 262 7.36 -10.06 11.76
N ILE A 263 7.66 -11.27 12.20
CA ILE A 263 6.84 -12.03 13.16
C ILE A 263 7.19 -11.80 14.64
N ASP A 264 8.26 -11.06 14.95
CA ASP A 264 8.83 -10.91 16.30
C ASP A 264 8.82 -9.47 16.83
N ASN A 265 8.05 -8.57 16.22
CA ASN A 265 8.14 -7.13 16.47
C ASN A 265 6.81 -6.44 16.77
N GLY A 266 6.06 -6.98 17.72
CA GLY A 266 4.83 -6.35 18.21
C GLY A 266 3.61 -6.48 17.28
N LEU A 267 3.64 -7.48 16.41
CA LEU A 267 2.55 -7.88 15.54
C LEU A 267 2.22 -9.37 15.74
N PHE A 268 0.94 -9.69 15.71
CA PHE A 268 0.43 -11.06 15.63
C PHE A 268 -0.48 -11.14 14.42
N TYR A 269 -0.29 -12.15 13.60
CA TYR A 269 -0.96 -12.30 12.33
C TYR A 269 -1.94 -13.44 12.34
N GLU A 270 -3.07 -13.22 11.69
CA GLU A 270 -4.06 -14.22 11.35
C GLU A 270 -4.42 -14.08 9.87
N PHE A 271 -4.85 -15.16 9.25
CA PHE A 271 -5.05 -15.25 7.82
C PHE A 271 -6.43 -15.84 7.50
N VAL A 272 -7.24 -15.11 6.73
CA VAL A 272 -8.54 -15.59 6.27
C VAL A 272 -8.39 -16.01 4.81
N PRO A 273 -8.61 -17.29 4.45
CA PRO A 273 -8.57 -17.72 3.05
C PRO A 273 -9.48 -16.84 2.19
N PHE A 274 -8.93 -16.25 1.14
CA PHE A 274 -9.65 -15.30 0.29
C PHE A 274 -10.48 -16.07 -0.74
N ASN A 275 -11.71 -16.40 -0.36
CA ASN A 275 -12.68 -17.16 -1.16
C ASN A 275 -14.12 -16.81 -0.74
N ASP A 276 -15.11 -17.26 -1.52
CA ASP A 276 -16.53 -16.95 -1.30
C ASP A 276 -17.13 -17.48 0.00
N LYS A 277 -16.49 -18.46 0.64
CA LYS A 277 -16.93 -18.95 1.96
C LYS A 277 -16.66 -17.93 3.06
N ASN A 278 -15.60 -17.15 2.90
CA ASN A 278 -15.08 -16.24 3.93
C ASN A 278 -15.31 -14.76 3.61
N ILE A 279 -15.37 -14.38 2.33
CA ILE A 279 -15.45 -13.00 1.86
C ILE A 279 -16.73 -12.83 1.03
N ASP A 280 -17.44 -11.71 1.20
CA ASP A 280 -18.61 -11.39 0.39
C ASP A 280 -18.20 -10.65 -0.91
N GLU A 281 -19.17 -10.41 -1.80
CA GLU A 281 -18.96 -9.72 -3.08
C GLU A 281 -18.48 -8.25 -2.91
N GLN A 282 -18.67 -7.65 -1.73
CA GLN A 282 -18.23 -6.31 -1.39
C GLN A 282 -16.83 -6.30 -0.76
N GLY A 283 -16.19 -7.47 -0.57
CA GLY A 283 -14.89 -7.63 0.03
C GLY A 283 -14.88 -7.53 1.55
N ASN A 284 -16.02 -7.78 2.20
CA ASN A 284 -16.13 -7.84 3.65
C ASN A 284 -16.06 -9.29 4.14
N LEU A 285 -15.63 -9.48 5.39
CA LEU A 285 -15.67 -10.80 6.02
C LEU A 285 -17.12 -11.26 6.24
N ARG A 286 -17.40 -12.52 5.97
CA ARG A 286 -18.66 -13.15 6.36
C ARG A 286 -18.72 -13.36 7.89
N ALA A 287 -19.88 -13.71 8.40
CA ALA A 287 -20.13 -13.78 9.84
C ALA A 287 -19.20 -14.76 10.61
N HIS A 288 -18.84 -15.89 10.00
CA HIS A 288 -17.99 -16.92 10.62
C HIS A 288 -16.92 -17.39 9.63
N PRO A 289 -15.93 -16.54 9.29
CA PRO A 289 -14.89 -16.92 8.37
C PRO A 289 -13.93 -17.91 9.02
N GLU A 290 -13.30 -18.75 8.22
CA GLU A 290 -12.16 -19.55 8.64
C GLU A 290 -10.97 -18.62 8.94
N VAL A 291 -10.34 -18.75 10.11
CA VAL A 291 -9.21 -17.92 10.52
C VAL A 291 -8.04 -18.81 10.89
N LEU A 292 -6.95 -18.68 10.17
CA LEU A 292 -5.74 -19.49 10.30
C LEU A 292 -4.63 -18.72 11.01
N THR A 293 -3.74 -19.44 11.67
CA THR A 293 -2.46 -18.93 12.15
C THR A 293 -1.36 -19.19 11.12
N ILE A 294 -0.17 -18.62 11.33
CA ILE A 294 0.96 -18.74 10.40
C ILE A 294 1.41 -20.19 10.16
N GLY A 295 1.20 -21.08 11.14
CA GLY A 295 1.52 -22.52 10.99
C GLY A 295 0.51 -23.32 10.16
N GLN A 296 -0.60 -22.71 9.74
CA GLN A 296 -1.71 -23.38 9.03
C GLN A 296 -1.86 -22.88 7.58
N VAL A 297 -1.11 -21.88 7.17
CA VAL A 297 -1.17 -21.31 5.82
C VAL A 297 -0.57 -22.26 4.78
N LYS A 298 -1.01 -22.10 3.56
CA LYS A 298 -0.50 -22.85 2.39
C LYS A 298 0.13 -21.88 1.40
N GLU A 299 1.14 -22.36 0.68
CA GLU A 299 1.73 -21.64 -0.44
C GLU A 299 0.73 -21.51 -1.58
N ASP A 300 0.89 -20.47 -2.38
CA ASP A 300 0.06 -20.15 -3.55
C ASP A 300 -1.44 -19.91 -3.30
N GLN A 301 -1.87 -19.91 -2.04
CA GLN A 301 -3.22 -19.53 -1.65
C GLN A 301 -3.26 -18.05 -1.23
N GLU A 302 -4.31 -17.33 -1.65
CA GLU A 302 -4.55 -15.95 -1.23
C GLU A 302 -5.25 -15.89 0.14
N TYR A 303 -4.85 -14.90 0.93
CA TYR A 303 -5.40 -14.62 2.26
C TYR A 303 -5.67 -13.14 2.46
N ALA A 304 -6.81 -12.81 3.05
CA ALA A 304 -7.02 -11.51 3.68
C ALA A 304 -6.27 -11.46 5.02
N LEU A 305 -5.49 -10.40 5.22
CA LEU A 305 -4.61 -10.25 6.37
C LEU A 305 -5.32 -9.61 7.55
N LEU A 306 -5.31 -10.31 8.68
CA LEU A 306 -5.71 -9.79 10.00
C LEU A 306 -4.48 -9.55 10.85
N ILE A 307 -4.48 -8.46 11.61
CA ILE A 307 -3.39 -8.15 12.53
C ILE A 307 -3.91 -7.80 13.93
N SER A 308 -3.13 -8.20 14.93
CA SER A 308 -3.17 -7.62 16.27
C SER A 308 -1.83 -6.95 16.54
N SER A 309 -1.84 -5.70 17.01
CA SER A 309 -0.62 -4.89 17.02
C SER A 309 -0.37 -4.16 18.32
N CYS A 310 0.87 -3.79 18.57
CA CYS A 310 1.26 -2.93 19.69
C CYS A 310 0.79 -1.47 19.54
N ALA A 311 -0.08 -1.18 18.57
CA ALA A 311 -0.85 0.07 18.49
C ALA A 311 -2.28 -0.08 19.01
N GLY A 312 -2.67 -1.28 19.48
CA GLY A 312 -4.02 -1.56 19.97
C GLY A 312 -5.04 -1.84 18.88
N ALA A 313 -4.56 -2.31 17.71
CA ALA A 313 -5.39 -3.04 16.78
C ALA A 313 -5.51 -4.50 17.27
N TRP A 314 -6.72 -5.04 17.27
CA TRP A 314 -7.00 -6.39 17.73
C TRP A 314 -7.85 -7.11 16.71
N ARG A 315 -7.32 -8.22 16.15
CA ARG A 315 -7.93 -9.01 15.09
C ARG A 315 -8.52 -8.15 13.97
N TYR A 316 -7.72 -7.17 13.56
CA TYR A 316 -8.11 -6.08 12.67
C TYR A 316 -7.85 -6.46 11.22
N LEU A 317 -8.89 -6.39 10.38
CA LEU A 317 -8.77 -6.57 8.93
C LEU A 317 -8.14 -5.33 8.32
N ILE A 318 -6.88 -5.46 7.88
CA ILE A 318 -6.14 -4.35 7.26
C ILE A 318 -6.69 -4.02 5.86
N GLY A 319 -7.32 -5.00 5.22
CA GLY A 319 -7.94 -4.87 3.91
C GLY A 319 -7.02 -5.22 2.74
N ASP A 320 -5.81 -5.68 3.00
CA ASP A 320 -4.89 -6.16 1.98
C ASP A 320 -5.00 -7.69 1.85
N THR A 321 -4.76 -8.19 0.63
CA THR A 321 -4.63 -9.61 0.34
C THR A 321 -3.16 -9.96 0.06
N ILE A 322 -2.74 -11.11 0.56
CA ILE A 322 -1.38 -11.62 0.42
C ILE A 322 -1.38 -13.09 -0.01
N LYS A 323 -0.26 -13.52 -0.54
CA LYS A 323 0.01 -14.92 -0.86
C LYS A 323 1.38 -15.31 -0.31
N PHE A 324 1.49 -16.52 0.26
CA PHE A 324 2.79 -17.06 0.66
C PHE A 324 3.51 -17.65 -0.55
N THR A 325 4.71 -17.16 -0.82
CA THR A 325 5.64 -17.75 -1.79
C THR A 325 6.52 -18.80 -1.14
N SER A 326 6.75 -18.69 0.17
CA SER A 326 7.34 -19.72 1.01
C SER A 326 6.74 -19.65 2.42
N ALA A 327 5.97 -20.64 2.82
CA ALA A 327 5.39 -20.71 4.15
C ALA A 327 6.46 -20.98 5.24
N PRO A 328 7.47 -21.87 5.05
CA PRO A 328 8.53 -22.10 6.03
C PRO A 328 9.38 -20.84 6.30
N LEU A 329 9.64 -20.01 5.27
CA LEU A 329 10.42 -18.79 5.39
C LEU A 329 9.56 -17.57 5.73
N CYS A 330 8.24 -17.73 5.83
CA CYS A 330 7.27 -16.64 6.00
C CYS A 330 7.41 -15.56 4.91
N GLU A 331 7.70 -15.97 3.67
CA GLU A 331 7.82 -15.06 2.54
C GLU A 331 6.47 -14.86 1.87
N ILE A 332 6.16 -13.60 1.60
CA ILE A 332 4.88 -13.17 1.04
C ILE A 332 5.03 -12.20 -0.12
N VAL A 333 3.98 -12.14 -0.93
CA VAL A 333 3.72 -11.06 -1.88
C VAL A 333 2.35 -10.48 -1.61
N ILE A 334 2.18 -9.18 -1.86
CA ILE A 334 0.88 -8.52 -1.80
C ILE A 334 0.18 -8.78 -3.14
N THR A 335 -1.02 -9.37 -3.11
CA THR A 335 -1.81 -9.68 -4.30
C THR A 335 -2.86 -8.62 -4.61
N GLY A 336 -3.26 -7.83 -3.60
CA GLY A 336 -4.23 -6.76 -3.79
C GLY A 336 -4.88 -6.28 -2.52
N ARG A 337 -6.17 -5.93 -2.65
CA ARG A 337 -7.01 -5.50 -1.54
C ARG A 337 -8.36 -6.17 -1.60
N THR A 338 -8.94 -6.51 -0.44
CA THR A 338 -10.25 -7.15 -0.35
C THR A 338 -11.36 -6.35 -1.06
N LYS A 339 -11.29 -5.01 -1.02
CA LYS A 339 -12.27 -4.11 -1.68
C LYS A 339 -11.89 -3.68 -3.11
N HIS A 340 -10.68 -3.99 -3.57
CA HIS A 340 -10.25 -3.77 -4.97
C HIS A 340 -10.29 -5.05 -5.80
N TYR A 341 -11.10 -5.95 -5.38
CA TYR A 341 -11.41 -7.20 -6.02
C TYR A 341 -12.65 -7.00 -6.89
N LEU A 342 -12.58 -7.38 -8.14
CA LEU A 342 -13.70 -7.27 -9.05
C LEU A 342 -14.40 -8.62 -9.14
N ASN A 343 -15.59 -8.68 -8.58
CA ASN A 343 -16.45 -9.85 -8.62
C ASN A 343 -17.89 -9.38 -8.70
N ILE A 344 -18.53 -9.48 -9.87
CA ILE A 344 -19.90 -9.07 -10.10
C ILE A 344 -20.77 -10.31 -10.31
N CYS A 345 -20.21 -11.33 -10.94
CA CYS A 345 -20.93 -12.52 -11.36
C CYS A 345 -20.13 -13.81 -11.14
N GLY A 346 -19.03 -13.78 -10.40
CA GLY A 346 -18.18 -14.93 -10.11
C GLY A 346 -16.80 -14.91 -10.79
N GLU A 347 -16.44 -13.81 -11.46
CA GLU A 347 -15.19 -13.68 -12.21
C GLU A 347 -13.93 -13.55 -11.34
N HIS A 348 -14.05 -13.29 -10.08
CA HIS A 348 -12.96 -13.28 -9.06
C HIS A 348 -11.64 -12.64 -9.53
N LEU A 349 -11.70 -11.44 -10.12
CA LEU A 349 -10.51 -10.73 -10.58
C LEU A 349 -9.78 -10.02 -9.44
N SER A 350 -8.62 -10.51 -9.09
CA SER A 350 -7.71 -9.85 -8.14
C SER A 350 -6.99 -8.65 -8.77
N GLN A 351 -6.46 -7.77 -7.92
CA GLN A 351 -5.62 -6.67 -8.40
C GLN A 351 -4.37 -7.21 -9.13
N GLU A 352 -3.84 -8.36 -8.72
CA GLU A 352 -2.74 -9.03 -9.41
C GLU A 352 -3.10 -9.39 -10.86
N ASN A 353 -4.29 -10.01 -11.06
CA ASN A 353 -4.76 -10.32 -12.42
C ASN A 353 -4.85 -9.06 -13.28
N MET A 354 -5.40 -7.98 -12.74
CA MET A 354 -5.53 -6.70 -13.46
C MET A 354 -4.16 -6.09 -13.80
N ASN A 355 -3.23 -6.04 -12.85
CA ASN A 355 -1.88 -5.53 -13.09
C ASN A 355 -1.14 -6.34 -14.15
N ARG A 356 -1.23 -7.68 -14.11
CA ARG A 356 -0.60 -8.56 -15.11
C ARG A 356 -1.20 -8.39 -16.50
N ALA A 357 -2.52 -8.23 -16.60
CA ALA A 357 -3.16 -7.97 -17.89
C ALA A 357 -2.69 -6.65 -18.51
N ILE A 358 -2.55 -5.59 -17.69
CA ILE A 358 -1.99 -4.31 -18.15
C ILE A 358 -0.53 -4.46 -18.58
N LYS A 359 0.28 -5.20 -17.82
CA LYS A 359 1.67 -5.46 -18.19
C LYS A 359 1.80 -6.19 -19.53
N MET A 360 0.98 -7.20 -19.79
CA MET A 360 0.93 -7.90 -21.07
C MET A 360 0.52 -6.96 -22.22
N LEU A 361 -0.41 -6.02 -21.95
CA LEU A 361 -0.79 -4.99 -22.92
C LEU A 361 0.39 -4.08 -23.27
N GLU A 362 1.12 -3.60 -22.26
CA GLU A 362 2.30 -2.76 -22.43
C GLU A 362 3.37 -3.44 -23.27
N ASP A 363 3.70 -4.68 -22.94
CA ASP A 363 4.75 -5.44 -23.61
C ASP A 363 4.41 -5.73 -25.07
N GLU A 364 3.17 -6.12 -25.37
CA GLU A 364 2.75 -6.44 -26.72
C GLU A 364 2.53 -5.18 -27.59
N CYS A 365 1.92 -4.12 -27.03
CA CYS A 365 1.65 -2.88 -27.75
C CYS A 365 2.82 -1.88 -27.71
N ARG A 366 3.87 -2.15 -26.92
CA ARG A 366 5.04 -1.26 -26.69
C ARG A 366 4.62 0.13 -26.23
N ILE A 367 3.66 0.18 -25.30
CA ILE A 367 3.17 1.40 -24.66
C ILE A 367 3.51 1.38 -23.17
N GLU A 368 3.30 2.50 -22.51
CA GLU A 368 3.35 2.63 -21.06
C GLU A 368 1.98 3.06 -20.54
N VAL A 369 1.40 2.30 -19.59
CA VAL A 369 0.16 2.64 -18.90
C VAL A 369 0.50 3.02 -17.47
N ARG A 370 0.58 4.32 -17.19
CA ARG A 370 1.02 4.82 -15.87
C ARG A 370 -0.01 4.64 -14.78
N GLU A 371 -1.29 4.75 -15.14
CA GLU A 371 -2.40 4.52 -14.23
C GLU A 371 -3.53 3.81 -14.94
N PHE A 372 -4.30 3.04 -14.20
CA PHE A 372 -5.55 2.48 -14.68
C PHE A 372 -6.54 2.27 -13.56
N THR A 373 -7.81 2.18 -13.93
CA THR A 373 -8.88 1.72 -13.06
C THR A 373 -9.93 0.98 -13.87
N VAL A 374 -10.65 0.08 -13.22
CA VAL A 374 -11.74 -0.65 -13.84
C VAL A 374 -13.04 -0.40 -13.06
N ALA A 375 -14.14 -0.32 -13.76
CA ALA A 375 -15.46 -0.21 -13.18
C ALA A 375 -16.37 -1.33 -13.68
N PRO A 376 -17.10 -1.99 -12.78
CA PRO A 376 -18.21 -2.83 -13.15
C PRO A 376 -19.38 -1.94 -13.61
N ILE A 377 -19.91 -2.22 -14.78
CA ILE A 377 -21.08 -1.50 -15.30
C ILE A 377 -22.16 -2.49 -15.73
N GLN A 378 -23.41 -2.06 -15.69
CA GLN A 378 -24.52 -2.83 -16.22
C GLN A 378 -24.64 -2.60 -17.73
N SER A 379 -24.78 -3.65 -18.51
CA SER A 379 -24.97 -3.63 -19.96
C SER A 379 -26.25 -4.42 -20.32
N GLY A 380 -27.39 -3.74 -20.32
CA GLY A 380 -28.69 -4.39 -20.45
C GLY A 380 -29.02 -5.26 -19.25
N SER A 381 -29.31 -6.53 -19.49
CA SER A 381 -29.53 -7.56 -18.43
C SER A 381 -28.24 -8.24 -17.96
N MET A 382 -27.08 -7.90 -18.53
CA MET A 382 -25.78 -8.49 -18.24
C MET A 382 -24.82 -7.43 -17.69
N PHE A 383 -23.57 -7.82 -17.46
CA PHE A 383 -22.51 -6.95 -16.94
C PHE A 383 -21.45 -6.67 -18.00
N ALA A 384 -20.69 -5.60 -17.79
CA ALA A 384 -19.49 -5.29 -18.55
C ALA A 384 -18.40 -4.72 -17.64
N HIS A 385 -17.15 -4.88 -18.05
CA HIS A 385 -16.01 -4.23 -17.42
C HIS A 385 -15.60 -3.00 -18.23
N LYS A 386 -15.59 -1.85 -17.60
CA LYS A 386 -15.14 -0.60 -18.21
C LYS A 386 -13.77 -0.21 -17.63
N TRP A 387 -12.76 -0.26 -18.48
CA TRP A 387 -11.38 0.05 -18.17
C TRP A 387 -11.07 1.50 -18.57
N TYR A 388 -10.44 2.24 -17.67
CA TYR A 388 -9.90 3.57 -17.94
C TYR A 388 -8.39 3.45 -17.87
N LEU A 389 -7.70 3.80 -18.97
CA LEU A 389 -6.25 3.65 -19.13
C LEU A 389 -5.61 5.03 -19.21
N GLY A 390 -4.62 5.28 -18.35
CA GLY A 390 -3.80 6.49 -18.35
C GLY A 390 -2.49 6.23 -19.07
N THR A 391 -2.40 6.65 -20.33
CA THR A 391 -1.20 6.51 -21.15
C THR A 391 -0.99 7.74 -22.02
N ASP A 392 0.27 8.08 -22.26
CA ASP A 392 0.66 9.16 -23.17
C ASP A 392 1.06 8.62 -24.56
N HIS A 393 0.90 7.30 -24.76
CA HIS A 393 1.12 6.62 -26.03
C HIS A 393 -0.20 6.40 -26.79
N PRO A 394 -0.20 6.51 -28.13
CA PRO A 394 -1.39 6.23 -28.92
C PRO A 394 -1.73 4.74 -28.91
N ILE A 395 -2.96 4.42 -28.54
CA ILE A 395 -3.54 3.08 -28.62
C ILE A 395 -5.04 3.20 -28.94
N ASP A 396 -5.52 2.34 -29.81
CA ASP A 396 -6.95 2.23 -30.08
C ASP A 396 -7.66 1.60 -28.88
N PRO A 397 -8.69 2.26 -28.32
CA PRO A 397 -9.43 1.72 -27.16
C PRO A 397 -10.05 0.34 -27.41
N ALA A 398 -10.50 0.04 -28.63
CA ALA A 398 -11.07 -1.26 -28.97
C ALA A 398 -9.99 -2.36 -28.98
N ILE A 399 -8.80 -2.04 -29.47
CA ILE A 399 -7.64 -2.96 -29.42
C ILE A 399 -7.23 -3.20 -27.96
N ALA A 400 -7.14 -2.15 -27.15
CA ALA A 400 -6.82 -2.27 -25.74
C ALA A 400 -7.81 -3.17 -25.00
N ALA A 401 -9.11 -2.93 -25.17
CA ALA A 401 -10.20 -3.72 -24.57
C ALA A 401 -10.11 -5.20 -24.97
N SER A 402 -9.94 -5.48 -26.28
CA SER A 402 -9.85 -6.85 -26.79
C SER A 402 -8.65 -7.60 -26.23
N LYS A 403 -7.49 -6.94 -26.13
CA LYS A 403 -6.26 -7.54 -25.56
C LYS A 403 -6.39 -7.81 -24.08
N ILE A 404 -6.88 -6.84 -23.30
CA ILE A 404 -7.13 -7.01 -21.86
C ILE A 404 -8.07 -8.19 -21.62
N ASP A 405 -9.17 -8.28 -22.36
CA ASP A 405 -10.10 -9.43 -22.31
C ASP A 405 -9.38 -10.76 -22.57
N GLY A 406 -8.55 -10.81 -23.62
CA GLY A 406 -7.76 -11.98 -23.96
C GLY A 406 -6.78 -12.40 -22.85
N TYR A 407 -6.07 -11.44 -22.26
CA TYR A 407 -5.11 -11.71 -21.18
C TYR A 407 -5.81 -12.16 -19.90
N LEU A 408 -6.91 -11.54 -19.52
CA LEU A 408 -7.67 -11.94 -18.34
C LEU A 408 -8.22 -13.36 -18.45
N LYS A 409 -8.64 -13.80 -19.64
CA LYS A 409 -9.03 -15.19 -19.91
C LYS A 409 -7.90 -16.20 -19.73
N ILE A 410 -6.65 -15.79 -19.92
CA ILE A 410 -5.46 -16.61 -19.69
C ILE A 410 -5.09 -16.61 -18.20
N LEU A 411 -5.25 -15.48 -17.53
CA LEU A 411 -4.77 -15.26 -16.16
C LEU A 411 -5.75 -15.75 -15.09
N ASN A 412 -7.04 -15.93 -15.44
CA ASN A 412 -8.08 -16.23 -14.47
C ASN A 412 -9.16 -17.13 -15.11
N ASP A 413 -9.30 -18.34 -14.58
CA ASP A 413 -10.25 -19.34 -15.11
C ASP A 413 -11.70 -18.97 -14.84
N ASP A 414 -12.00 -18.39 -13.68
CA ASP A 414 -13.35 -17.94 -13.32
C ASP A 414 -13.79 -16.81 -14.26
N TYR A 415 -12.91 -15.84 -14.49
CA TYR A 415 -13.18 -14.80 -15.48
C TYR A 415 -13.45 -15.40 -16.88
N ARG A 416 -12.68 -16.38 -17.32
CA ARG A 416 -12.89 -17.03 -18.61
C ARG A 416 -14.28 -17.68 -18.72
N VAL A 417 -14.77 -18.28 -17.64
CA VAL A 417 -16.11 -18.89 -17.58
C VAL A 417 -17.17 -17.79 -17.60
N GLU A 418 -17.06 -16.79 -16.72
CA GLU A 418 -18.06 -15.73 -16.60
C GLU A 418 -18.10 -14.78 -17.80
N ARG A 419 -16.99 -14.67 -18.52
CA ARG A 419 -16.92 -13.89 -19.76
C ARG A 419 -17.83 -14.46 -20.87
N VAL A 420 -18.15 -15.73 -20.83
CA VAL A 420 -19.09 -16.37 -21.74
C VAL A 420 -20.52 -16.31 -21.18
N ALA A 421 -20.67 -16.42 -19.84
CA ALA A 421 -21.97 -16.56 -19.20
C ALA A 421 -22.64 -15.24 -18.84
N ALA A 422 -21.92 -14.27 -18.28
CA ALA A 422 -22.49 -13.10 -17.64
C ALA A 422 -21.82 -11.76 -18.01
N ILE A 423 -20.55 -11.75 -18.34
CA ILE A 423 -19.83 -10.51 -18.74
C ILE A 423 -19.94 -10.36 -20.26
N ARG A 424 -20.83 -9.46 -20.72
CA ARG A 424 -21.08 -9.26 -22.13
C ARG A 424 -19.94 -8.57 -22.85
N ASP A 425 -19.43 -7.47 -22.28
CA ASP A 425 -18.47 -6.59 -22.94
C ASP A 425 -17.31 -6.21 -22.02
N VAL A 426 -16.16 -5.97 -22.64
CA VAL A 426 -15.03 -5.25 -22.07
C VAL A 426 -14.82 -3.98 -22.87
N ILE A 427 -14.88 -2.84 -22.21
CA ILE A 427 -14.80 -1.51 -22.83
C ILE A 427 -13.54 -0.85 -22.29
N ALA A 428 -12.77 -0.18 -23.13
CA ALA A 428 -11.68 0.67 -22.72
C ALA A 428 -11.92 2.13 -23.12
N GLU A 429 -11.54 3.04 -22.24
CA GLU A 429 -11.36 4.46 -22.54
C GLU A 429 -9.92 4.84 -22.23
N VAL A 430 -9.29 5.59 -23.14
CA VAL A 430 -7.87 5.96 -23.04
C VAL A 430 -7.78 7.47 -22.83
N TYR A 431 -7.00 7.86 -21.83
CA TYR A 431 -6.76 9.24 -21.44
C TYR A 431 -5.28 9.51 -21.24
N PRO A 432 -4.80 10.75 -21.42
CA PRO A 432 -3.47 11.13 -20.98
C PRO A 432 -3.28 10.85 -19.48
N SER A 433 -2.11 10.36 -19.10
CA SER A 433 -1.81 9.98 -17.69
C SER A 433 -2.10 11.11 -16.70
N ARG A 434 -1.86 12.37 -17.10
CA ARG A 434 -2.13 13.57 -16.28
C ARG A 434 -3.57 13.67 -15.79
N VAL A 435 -4.55 13.14 -16.53
CA VAL A 435 -5.98 13.21 -16.16
C VAL A 435 -6.24 12.52 -14.84
N PHE A 436 -5.56 11.40 -14.59
CA PHE A 436 -5.66 10.67 -13.32
C PHE A 436 -5.06 11.47 -12.15
N TYR A 437 -3.91 12.09 -12.36
CA TYR A 437 -3.24 12.89 -11.31
C TYR A 437 -3.99 14.19 -11.02
N ASP A 438 -4.54 14.85 -12.05
CA ASP A 438 -5.37 16.06 -11.89
C ASP A 438 -6.64 15.75 -11.09
N TRP A 439 -7.28 14.62 -11.35
CA TRP A 439 -8.43 14.18 -10.55
C TRP A 439 -8.04 13.90 -9.09
N MET A 440 -6.91 13.25 -8.84
CA MET A 440 -6.41 13.04 -7.48
C MET A 440 -6.17 14.36 -6.75
N ARG A 441 -5.62 15.36 -7.44
CA ARG A 441 -5.43 16.71 -6.90
C ARG A 441 -6.77 17.36 -6.52
N ILE A 442 -7.75 17.32 -7.41
CA ILE A 442 -9.11 17.85 -7.15
C ILE A 442 -9.74 17.17 -5.93
N CYS A 443 -9.51 15.88 -5.75
CA CYS A 443 -10.00 15.12 -4.60
C CYS A 443 -9.18 15.34 -3.31
N GLY A 444 -8.14 16.21 -3.31
CA GLY A 444 -7.25 16.43 -2.17
C GLY A 444 -6.38 15.21 -1.84
N ARG A 445 -6.13 14.34 -2.81
CA ARG A 445 -5.36 13.09 -2.67
C ARG A 445 -4.01 13.14 -3.39
N GLU A 446 -3.39 14.30 -3.47
CA GLU A 446 -2.04 14.47 -4.02
C GLU A 446 -0.98 14.11 -2.96
N GLY A 447 0.09 13.42 -3.36
CA GLY A 447 1.24 13.15 -2.50
C GLY A 447 1.47 11.69 -2.14
N SER A 448 2.53 11.44 -1.41
CA SER A 448 3.29 10.19 -1.26
C SER A 448 2.51 8.94 -0.82
N GLN A 449 1.37 9.09 -0.19
CA GLN A 449 0.56 7.95 0.29
C GLN A 449 -0.70 7.71 -0.56
N ASN A 450 -1.01 8.63 -1.46
CA ASN A 450 -2.24 8.56 -2.25
C ASN A 450 -2.02 7.78 -3.55
N LYS A 451 -2.98 6.90 -3.84
CA LYS A 451 -2.97 5.98 -4.98
C LYS A 451 -4.28 6.08 -5.72
N PHE A 452 -4.24 5.93 -7.04
CA PHE A 452 -5.48 5.81 -7.79
C PHE A 452 -6.12 4.44 -7.52
N PRO A 453 -7.42 4.36 -7.17
CA PRO A 453 -8.10 3.09 -6.91
C PRO A 453 -8.13 2.20 -8.16
N ARG A 454 -7.77 0.93 -8.03
CA ARG A 454 -7.79 -0.02 -9.16
C ARG A 454 -9.20 -0.45 -9.56
N VAL A 455 -10.17 -0.33 -8.65
CA VAL A 455 -11.59 -0.57 -8.93
C VAL A 455 -12.40 0.62 -8.44
N LEU A 456 -13.24 1.18 -9.30
CA LEU A 456 -14.20 2.23 -8.95
C LEU A 456 -15.62 1.68 -8.99
N ARG A 457 -16.41 1.97 -7.95
CA ARG A 457 -17.82 1.58 -7.83
C ARG A 457 -18.65 2.75 -7.27
N ASN A 458 -19.94 2.74 -7.50
CA ASN A 458 -20.91 3.66 -6.90
C ASN A 458 -20.52 5.15 -7.02
N GLU A 459 -20.56 5.89 -5.92
CA GLU A 459 -20.29 7.33 -5.87
C GLU A 459 -18.88 7.72 -6.39
N PRO A 460 -17.78 7.04 -6.04
CA PRO A 460 -16.46 7.29 -6.64
C PRO A 460 -16.43 7.15 -8.16
N LEU A 461 -17.12 6.16 -8.71
CA LEU A 461 -17.23 6.00 -10.16
C LEU A 461 -18.00 7.16 -10.79
N GLN A 462 -19.13 7.54 -10.19
CA GLN A 462 -19.94 8.65 -10.68
C GLN A 462 -19.13 9.96 -10.71
N LYS A 463 -18.41 10.27 -9.65
CA LYS A 463 -17.53 11.45 -9.56
C LYS A 463 -16.44 11.45 -10.63
N TRP A 464 -15.83 10.28 -10.86
CA TRP A 464 -14.83 10.11 -11.90
C TRP A 464 -15.40 10.34 -13.29
N GLU A 465 -16.54 9.73 -13.61
CA GLU A 465 -17.20 9.91 -14.91
C GLU A 465 -17.67 11.35 -15.14
N ASP A 466 -18.19 12.02 -14.12
CA ASP A 466 -18.61 13.42 -14.21
C ASP A 466 -17.41 14.36 -14.45
N TYR A 467 -16.27 14.08 -13.81
CA TYR A 467 -15.03 14.77 -14.10
C TYR A 467 -14.59 14.57 -15.56
N LEU A 468 -14.59 13.34 -16.06
CA LEU A 468 -14.23 13.05 -17.45
C LEU A 468 -15.17 13.70 -18.47
N LYS A 469 -16.47 13.76 -18.19
CA LYS A 469 -17.44 14.51 -19.01
C LYS A 469 -17.13 16.00 -19.06
N GLY A 470 -16.63 16.56 -17.96
CA GLY A 470 -16.19 17.95 -17.88
C GLY A 470 -14.99 18.28 -18.77
N LEU A 471 -14.11 17.32 -19.02
CA LEU A 471 -12.93 17.46 -19.90
C LEU A 471 -13.28 17.42 -21.40
N LYS A 472 -14.42 16.82 -21.77
CA LYS A 472 -14.90 16.71 -23.16
C LYS A 472 -15.68 17.94 -23.63
N LYS A 473 -15.94 18.90 -22.75
CA LYS A 473 -16.56 20.20 -23.06
C LYS A 473 -15.50 21.28 -23.22
#